data_fe48d49fe9f2c405acd02c8c651bcc51
#
_entry.id   fe48d49fe9f2c405acd02c8c651bcc51
#
_cell.length_a   1.000
_cell.length_b   1.000
_cell.length_c   1.000
_cell.angle_alpha   90.00
_cell.angle_beta   90.00
_cell.angle_gamma   90.00
#
_symmetry.space_group_name_H-M   'P 1'
#
loop_
_entity.id
_entity.type
_entity.pdbx_description
1 polymer ?
#
loop_
_entity_poly.entity_id
_entity_poly.type
_entity_poly.pdbx_seq_one_letter_code
_entity_poly.pdbx_strand_id
1 'polypeptide(L)'
;MDYLRSIRSSSRDRTSERGFVLAAAIILAVLYLALIELLLLDGTRALQEAQRFRSRIVALTLAESAAELAAAQLVNNTNANVTVETSDGTLTGTLMKSGENFELVGDANTKGVARQHAHVRVQGRVIDGTRVVIDYTTHSQ
;
A
#
# COMPACT_ATOMS: atom_id res chain seq x y z
N MET A 1 56.66 -41.44 45.71
CA MET A 1 55.80 -41.94 44.57
C MET A 1 54.60 -41.11 44.33
N ASP A 2 54.53 -39.79 44.57
CA ASP A 2 53.32 -38.93 44.45
C ASP A 2 53.33 -37.93 43.28
N TYR A 3 54.37 -37.94 42.48
CA TYR A 3 54.48 -36.97 41.37
C TYR A 3 53.66 -37.31 40.08
N LEU A 4 53.20 -38.51 39.96
CA LEU A 4 52.45 -38.94 38.75
C LEU A 4 50.90 -38.76 38.85
N ARG A 5 50.39 -38.34 40.00
CA ARG A 5 48.93 -38.14 40.17
C ARG A 5 48.45 -36.75 39.79
N SER A 6 49.34 -35.76 39.75
CA SER A 6 49.05 -34.35 39.48
C SER A 6 48.83 -34.01 38.01
N ILE A 7 49.35 -34.84 37.09
CA ILE A 7 49.32 -34.52 35.64
C ILE A 7 47.99 -34.97 34.97
N ARG A 8 47.22 -35.84 35.66
CA ARG A 8 45.98 -36.40 35.06
C ARG A 8 44.73 -35.55 35.24
N SER A 9 44.74 -34.56 36.10
CA SER A 9 43.54 -33.67 36.33
C SER A 9 43.44 -32.49 35.38
N SER A 10 44.59 -32.05 34.82
CA SER A 10 44.62 -30.84 33.96
C SER A 10 44.11 -31.03 32.53
N SER A 11 44.01 -32.26 32.04
CA SER A 11 43.55 -32.50 30.65
C SER A 11 42.06 -32.68 30.51
N ARG A 12 41.34 -32.93 31.63
CA ARG A 12 39.87 -33.11 31.61
C ARG A 12 39.11 -31.79 31.55
N ASP A 13 39.62 -30.71 32.13
CA ASP A 13 38.98 -29.41 32.14
C ASP A 13 38.99 -28.74 30.76
N ARG A 14 40.09 -28.86 30.01
CA ARG A 14 40.21 -28.25 28.66
C ARG A 14 39.23 -28.80 27.60
N THR A 15 38.80 -30.06 27.73
CA THR A 15 37.83 -30.65 26.80
C THR A 15 36.40 -30.20 27.10
N SER A 16 36.09 -29.96 28.38
CA SER A 16 34.80 -29.42 28.83
C SER A 16 34.60 -27.97 28.38
N GLU A 17 35.63 -27.14 28.51
CA GLU A 17 35.58 -25.72 28.08
C GLU A 17 35.39 -25.61 26.54
N ARG A 18 36.06 -26.44 25.76
CA ARG A 18 35.92 -26.45 24.29
C ARG A 18 34.53 -26.87 23.85
N GLY A 19 33.88 -27.82 24.55
CA GLY A 19 32.53 -28.26 24.28
C GLY A 19 31.51 -27.14 24.58
N PHE A 20 31.72 -26.41 25.69
CA PHE A 20 30.85 -25.29 26.05
C PHE A 20 30.95 -24.14 25.05
N VAL A 21 32.15 -23.77 24.60
CA VAL A 21 32.36 -22.71 23.60
C VAL A 21 31.68 -23.06 22.26
N LEU A 22 31.78 -24.33 21.84
CA LEU A 22 31.10 -24.77 20.62
C LEU A 22 29.57 -24.71 20.76
N ALA A 23 29.04 -25.18 21.87
CA ALA A 23 27.60 -25.10 22.15
C ALA A 23 27.08 -23.64 22.17
N ALA A 24 27.83 -22.76 22.85
CA ALA A 24 27.53 -21.33 22.89
C ALA A 24 27.53 -20.69 21.50
N ALA A 25 28.53 -21.03 20.66
CA ALA A 25 28.62 -20.54 19.30
C ALA A 25 27.43 -21.00 18.43
N ILE A 26 26.99 -22.24 18.57
CA ILE A 26 25.83 -22.77 17.84
C ILE A 26 24.54 -22.04 18.30
N ILE A 27 24.35 -21.84 19.59
CA ILE A 27 23.19 -21.11 20.13
C ILE A 27 23.17 -19.68 19.59
N LEU A 28 24.30 -18.98 19.61
CA LEU A 28 24.40 -17.62 19.05
C LEU A 28 24.12 -17.59 17.57
N ALA A 29 24.62 -18.57 16.80
CA ALA A 29 24.34 -18.65 15.36
C ALA A 29 22.83 -18.85 15.08
N VAL A 30 22.16 -19.73 15.84
CA VAL A 30 20.72 -19.96 15.71
C VAL A 30 19.92 -18.70 16.07
N LEU A 31 20.30 -18.02 17.18
CA LEU A 31 19.66 -16.76 17.56
C LEU A 31 19.84 -15.67 16.50
N TYR A 32 21.02 -15.59 15.90
CA TYR A 32 21.30 -14.63 14.84
C TYR A 32 20.48 -14.90 13.58
N LEU A 33 20.35 -16.16 13.17
CA LEU A 33 19.49 -16.56 12.06
C LEU A 33 18.01 -16.23 12.35
N ALA A 34 17.53 -16.51 13.55
CA ALA A 34 16.17 -16.18 13.94
C ALA A 34 15.89 -14.65 13.90
N LEU A 35 16.87 -13.82 14.29
CA LEU A 35 16.78 -12.37 14.18
C LEU A 35 16.73 -11.91 12.72
N ILE A 36 17.54 -12.52 11.83
CA ILE A 36 17.51 -12.21 10.40
C ILE A 36 16.14 -12.55 9.81
N GLU A 37 15.59 -13.72 10.12
CA GLU A 37 14.25 -14.11 9.65
C GLU A 37 13.17 -13.14 10.10
N LEU A 38 13.23 -12.70 11.37
CA LEU A 38 12.28 -11.72 11.91
C LEU A 38 12.36 -10.38 11.17
N LEU A 39 13.58 -9.88 10.91
CA LEU A 39 13.80 -8.63 10.18
C LEU A 39 13.32 -8.73 8.72
N LEU A 40 13.51 -9.88 8.07
CA LEU A 40 13.01 -10.10 6.72
C LEU A 40 11.48 -10.12 6.67
N LEU A 41 10.83 -10.74 7.64
CA LEU A 41 9.36 -10.75 7.74
C LEU A 41 8.80 -9.34 7.94
N ASP A 42 9.41 -8.53 8.80
CA ASP A 42 9.00 -7.13 9.01
C ASP A 42 9.21 -6.29 7.76
N GLY A 43 10.34 -6.46 7.08
CA GLY A 43 10.65 -5.77 5.83
C GLY A 43 9.64 -6.08 4.72
N THR A 44 9.22 -7.34 4.58
CA THR A 44 8.22 -7.73 3.57
C THR A 44 6.83 -7.15 3.87
N ARG A 45 6.43 -7.09 5.13
CA ARG A 45 5.16 -6.46 5.55
C ARG A 45 5.16 -4.96 5.25
N ALA A 46 6.24 -4.27 5.60
CA ALA A 46 6.38 -2.84 5.34
C ALA A 46 6.31 -2.53 3.83
N LEU A 47 6.93 -3.34 2.98
CA LEU A 47 6.85 -3.20 1.53
C LEU A 47 5.41 -3.41 1.00
N GLN A 48 4.69 -4.41 1.51
CA GLN A 48 3.31 -4.65 1.10
C GLN A 48 2.38 -3.50 1.51
N GLU A 49 2.56 -2.95 2.71
CA GLU A 49 1.80 -1.78 3.17
C GLU A 49 2.10 -0.55 2.32
N ALA A 50 3.37 -0.30 2.01
CA ALA A 50 3.77 0.81 1.14
C ALA A 50 3.18 0.68 -0.27
N GLN A 51 3.14 -0.53 -0.84
CA GLN A 51 2.51 -0.78 -2.14
C GLN A 51 0.99 -0.54 -2.10
N ARG A 52 0.31 -1.00 -1.05
CA ARG A 52 -1.13 -0.76 -0.86
C ARG A 52 -1.43 0.72 -0.71
N PHE A 53 -0.62 1.44 0.07
CA PHE A 53 -0.77 2.88 0.25
C PHE A 53 -0.59 3.63 -1.07
N ARG A 54 0.46 3.30 -1.83
CA ARG A 54 0.67 3.88 -3.16
C ARG A 54 -0.51 3.61 -4.09
N SER A 55 -1.01 2.37 -4.13
CA SER A 55 -2.16 2.02 -4.99
C SER A 55 -3.42 2.79 -4.62
N ARG A 56 -3.64 3.08 -3.33
CA ARG A 56 -4.77 3.90 -2.87
C ARG A 56 -4.66 5.34 -3.36
N ILE A 57 -3.47 5.95 -3.24
CA ILE A 57 -3.25 7.31 -3.74
C ILE A 57 -3.48 7.36 -5.25
N VAL A 58 -2.93 6.41 -5.99
CA VAL A 58 -3.11 6.34 -7.45
C VAL A 58 -4.59 6.16 -7.80
N ALA A 59 -5.33 5.29 -7.12
CA ALA A 59 -6.75 5.10 -7.35
C ALA A 59 -7.54 6.39 -7.12
N LEU A 60 -7.27 7.10 -6.03
CA LEU A 60 -7.94 8.37 -5.72
C LEU A 60 -7.64 9.44 -6.78
N THR A 61 -6.37 9.61 -7.15
CA THR A 61 -5.97 10.57 -8.18
C THR A 61 -6.63 10.26 -9.54
N LEU A 62 -6.72 8.99 -9.90
CA LEU A 62 -7.43 8.58 -11.12
C LEU A 62 -8.94 8.86 -11.03
N ALA A 63 -9.57 8.64 -9.88
CA ALA A 63 -10.99 8.93 -9.68
C ALA A 63 -11.27 10.44 -9.72
N GLU A 64 -10.41 11.27 -9.15
CA GLU A 64 -10.47 12.73 -9.25
C GLU A 64 -10.31 13.17 -10.72
N SER A 65 -9.33 12.64 -11.43
CA SER A 65 -9.15 12.92 -12.87
C SER A 65 -10.35 12.50 -13.71
N ALA A 66 -11.01 11.38 -13.36
CA ALA A 66 -12.24 10.95 -14.00
C ALA A 66 -13.39 11.95 -13.79
N ALA A 67 -13.54 12.46 -12.55
CA ALA A 67 -14.52 13.48 -12.23
C ALA A 67 -14.24 14.81 -12.98
N GLU A 68 -12.97 15.21 -13.11
CA GLU A 68 -12.57 16.39 -13.89
C GLU A 68 -12.87 16.22 -15.38
N LEU A 69 -12.62 15.04 -15.96
CA LEU A 69 -12.97 14.75 -17.35
C LEU A 69 -14.49 14.81 -17.57
N ALA A 70 -15.28 14.30 -16.61
CA ALA A 70 -16.73 14.43 -16.65
C ALA A 70 -17.16 15.90 -16.50
N ALA A 71 -16.51 16.68 -15.64
CA ALA A 71 -16.78 18.11 -15.47
C ALA A 71 -16.54 18.92 -16.75
N ALA A 72 -15.51 18.57 -17.52
CA ALA A 72 -15.23 19.21 -18.82
C ALA A 72 -16.39 19.02 -19.83
N GLN A 73 -17.19 17.98 -19.66
CA GLN A 73 -18.38 17.73 -20.49
C GLN A 73 -19.62 18.50 -20.03
N LEU A 74 -19.58 19.10 -18.83
CA LEU A 74 -20.75 19.80 -18.24
C LEU A 74 -21.26 20.95 -19.11
N VAL A 75 -20.35 21.62 -19.84
CA VAL A 75 -20.71 22.73 -20.70
C VAL A 75 -21.37 22.28 -21.99
N ASN A 76 -21.00 21.10 -22.51
CA ASN A 76 -21.39 20.64 -23.84
C ASN A 76 -22.50 19.60 -23.85
N ASN A 77 -22.69 18.84 -22.77
CA ASN A 77 -23.57 17.68 -22.73
C ASN A 77 -24.48 17.67 -21.50
N THR A 78 -25.69 17.16 -21.66
CA THR A 78 -26.63 16.94 -20.55
C THR A 78 -26.27 15.69 -19.74
N ASN A 79 -25.77 14.65 -20.40
CA ASN A 79 -25.26 13.43 -19.77
C ASN A 79 -24.05 12.96 -20.57
N ALA A 80 -22.99 12.60 -19.87
CA ALA A 80 -21.78 12.13 -20.50
C ALA A 80 -21.17 10.99 -19.69
N ASN A 81 -20.54 10.05 -20.40
CA ASN A 81 -19.75 8.99 -19.83
C ASN A 81 -18.43 8.92 -20.59
N VAL A 82 -17.32 9.09 -19.90
CA VAL A 82 -15.98 9.08 -20.46
C VAL A 82 -15.18 8.00 -19.77
N THR A 83 -14.70 7.03 -20.53
CA THR A 83 -13.79 5.98 -20.01
C THR A 83 -12.43 6.11 -20.66
N VAL A 84 -11.38 6.13 -19.87
CA VAL A 84 -9.99 6.22 -20.33
C VAL A 84 -9.17 5.11 -19.67
N GLU A 85 -8.39 4.42 -20.46
CA GLU A 85 -7.39 3.46 -19.98
C GLU A 85 -6.03 4.11 -19.92
N THR A 86 -5.34 3.96 -18.78
CA THR A 86 -3.98 4.43 -18.55
C THR A 86 -3.05 3.28 -18.21
N SER A 87 -1.74 3.53 -18.12
CA SER A 87 -0.78 2.56 -17.62
C SER A 87 -1.09 2.11 -16.18
N ASP A 88 -1.63 3.02 -15.36
CA ASP A 88 -1.84 2.82 -13.93
C ASP A 88 -3.22 2.23 -13.61
N GLY A 89 -4.19 2.37 -14.52
CA GLY A 89 -5.53 1.86 -14.30
C GLY A 89 -6.55 2.29 -15.35
N THR A 90 -7.81 1.99 -15.07
CA THR A 90 -8.97 2.45 -15.85
C THR A 90 -9.71 3.47 -15.01
N LEU A 91 -10.07 4.58 -15.63
CA LEU A 91 -10.89 5.62 -15.01
C LEU A 91 -12.16 5.84 -15.84
N THR A 92 -13.28 6.07 -15.15
CA THR A 92 -14.58 6.33 -15.77
C THR A 92 -15.20 7.54 -15.10
N GLY A 93 -15.43 8.58 -15.86
CA GLY A 93 -16.12 9.78 -15.44
C GLY A 93 -17.54 9.81 -15.98
N THR A 94 -18.53 9.98 -15.11
CA THR A 94 -19.94 10.08 -15.47
C THR A 94 -20.51 11.42 -15.04
N LEU A 95 -21.19 12.10 -15.95
CA LEU A 95 -21.96 13.30 -15.68
C LEU A 95 -23.44 13.00 -15.83
N MET A 96 -24.21 13.29 -14.79
CA MET A 96 -25.67 13.31 -14.80
C MET A 96 -26.16 14.72 -14.53
N LYS A 97 -26.95 15.29 -15.44
CA LYS A 97 -27.52 16.62 -15.30
C LYS A 97 -29.05 16.53 -15.32
N SER A 98 -29.70 17.15 -14.34
CA SER A 98 -31.17 17.26 -14.26
C SER A 98 -31.56 18.71 -13.94
N GLY A 99 -31.98 19.44 -14.97
CA GLY A 99 -32.23 20.88 -14.84
C GLY A 99 -30.98 21.66 -14.46
N GLU A 100 -31.03 22.38 -13.36
CA GLU A 100 -29.90 23.13 -12.82
C GLU A 100 -28.92 22.24 -11.99
N ASN A 101 -29.40 21.08 -11.52
CA ASN A 101 -28.57 20.18 -10.70
C ASN A 101 -27.69 19.29 -11.59
N PHE A 102 -26.49 19.01 -11.09
CA PHE A 102 -25.60 18.05 -11.70
C PHE A 102 -24.98 17.12 -10.66
N GLU A 103 -24.61 15.94 -11.11
CA GLU A 103 -23.85 14.97 -10.36
C GLU A 103 -22.69 14.47 -11.24
N LEU A 104 -21.46 14.59 -10.71
CA LEU A 104 -20.26 14.03 -11.32
C LEU A 104 -19.85 12.82 -10.50
N VAL A 105 -19.55 11.74 -11.19
CA VAL A 105 -19.06 10.52 -10.58
C VAL A 105 -17.75 10.15 -11.28
N GLY A 106 -16.69 10.03 -10.51
CA GLY A 106 -15.40 9.52 -10.96
C GLY A 106 -15.12 8.17 -10.32
N ASP A 107 -15.03 7.14 -11.15
CA ASP A 107 -14.66 5.78 -10.73
C ASP A 107 -13.29 5.43 -11.28
N ALA A 108 -12.44 4.81 -10.46
CA ALA A 108 -11.15 4.34 -10.89
C ALA A 108 -10.80 2.97 -10.32
N ASN A 109 -10.16 2.16 -11.16
CA ASN A 109 -9.61 0.86 -10.79
C ASN A 109 -8.14 0.81 -11.20
N THR A 110 -7.24 0.59 -10.22
CA THR A 110 -5.81 0.45 -10.51
C THR A 110 -5.48 -0.91 -11.10
N LYS A 111 -4.43 -0.94 -11.96
CA LYS A 111 -3.81 -2.17 -12.45
C LYS A 111 -2.71 -2.62 -11.47
N GLY A 112 -2.39 -3.92 -11.47
CA GLY A 112 -1.27 -4.47 -10.70
C GLY A 112 -1.67 -5.42 -9.59
N VAL A 113 -0.70 -5.75 -8.73
CA VAL A 113 -0.84 -6.77 -7.67
C VAL A 113 -1.76 -6.30 -6.55
N ALA A 114 -1.72 -5.02 -6.21
CA ALA A 114 -2.57 -4.41 -5.18
C ALA A 114 -3.67 -3.57 -5.85
N ARG A 115 -4.61 -4.23 -6.51
CA ARG A 115 -5.76 -3.54 -7.13
C ARG A 115 -6.55 -2.78 -6.08
N GLN A 116 -6.83 -1.53 -6.37
CA GLN A 116 -7.66 -0.65 -5.54
C GLN A 116 -8.72 -0.01 -6.42
N HIS A 117 -9.89 0.20 -5.82
CA HIS A 117 -10.99 0.95 -6.40
C HIS A 117 -11.14 2.24 -5.61
N ALA A 118 -11.39 3.35 -6.30
CA ALA A 118 -11.73 4.62 -5.67
C ALA A 118 -12.90 5.24 -6.41
N HIS A 119 -13.73 5.93 -5.66
CA HIS A 119 -14.94 6.58 -6.15
C HIS A 119 -15.00 7.99 -5.59
N VAL A 120 -15.22 8.96 -6.48
CA VAL A 120 -15.41 10.37 -6.15
C VAL A 120 -16.77 10.80 -6.68
N ARG A 121 -17.58 11.40 -5.82
CA ARG A 121 -18.88 11.96 -6.20
C ARG A 121 -18.91 13.44 -5.85
N VAL A 122 -19.26 14.25 -6.83
CA VAL A 122 -19.45 15.70 -6.68
C VAL A 122 -20.86 16.05 -7.09
N GLN A 123 -21.58 16.74 -6.23
CA GLN A 123 -22.93 17.25 -6.56
C GLN A 123 -22.93 18.77 -6.44
N GLY A 124 -23.71 19.41 -7.32
CA GLY A 124 -23.79 20.83 -7.35
C GLY A 124 -24.90 21.34 -8.28
N ARG A 125 -24.88 22.65 -8.49
CA ARG A 125 -25.87 23.35 -9.30
C ARG A 125 -25.24 24.30 -10.27
N VAL A 126 -25.83 24.44 -11.46
CA VAL A 126 -25.43 25.45 -12.46
C VAL A 126 -26.45 26.59 -12.38
N ILE A 127 -26.02 27.76 -11.97
CA ILE A 127 -26.84 28.97 -11.85
C ILE A 127 -26.61 29.83 -13.09
N ASP A 128 -27.68 30.31 -13.72
CA ASP A 128 -27.63 31.18 -14.90
C ASP A 128 -26.82 30.63 -16.09
N GLY A 129 -26.64 29.31 -16.17
CA GLY A 129 -25.94 28.65 -17.26
C GLY A 129 -24.42 28.81 -17.28
N THR A 130 -23.87 29.64 -16.38
CA THR A 130 -22.42 29.96 -16.35
C THR A 130 -21.76 29.79 -14.99
N ARG A 131 -22.52 29.83 -13.92
CA ARG A 131 -22.02 29.78 -12.56
C ARG A 131 -22.24 28.41 -11.95
N VAL A 132 -21.16 27.74 -11.61
CA VAL A 132 -21.19 26.42 -10.95
C VAL A 132 -21.02 26.57 -9.45
N VAL A 133 -21.90 25.98 -8.69
CA VAL A 133 -21.83 25.90 -7.21
C VAL A 133 -21.75 24.43 -6.83
N ILE A 134 -20.70 24.03 -6.14
CA ILE A 134 -20.52 22.69 -5.60
C ILE A 134 -21.13 22.65 -4.21
N ASP A 135 -22.11 21.77 -4.02
CA ASP A 135 -22.80 21.60 -2.75
C ASP A 135 -22.03 20.66 -1.83
N TYR A 136 -21.53 19.52 -2.35
CA TYR A 136 -20.68 18.63 -1.59
C TYR A 136 -19.82 17.71 -2.47
N THR A 137 -18.74 17.20 -1.88
CA THR A 137 -17.84 16.21 -2.50
C THR A 137 -17.63 15.06 -1.52
N THR A 138 -17.73 13.84 -1.99
CA THR A 138 -17.44 12.62 -1.20
C THR A 138 -16.41 11.77 -1.89
N HIS A 139 -15.53 11.18 -1.09
CA HIS A 139 -14.51 10.24 -1.53
C HIS A 139 -14.72 8.91 -0.81
N SER A 140 -14.66 7.79 -1.53
CA SER A 140 -14.70 6.44 -0.96
C SER A 140 -13.67 5.53 -1.63
N GLN A 141 -13.18 4.55 -0.87
CA GLN A 141 -12.21 3.54 -1.31
C GLN A 141 -12.68 2.15 -0.91
#